data_e589a83c501256e4e36b21287b9ecae4
#
_entry.id   e589a83c501256e4e36b21287b9ecae4
#
_cell.length_a   1.000
_cell.length_b   1.000
_cell.length_c   1.000
_cell.angle_alpha   90.00
_cell.angle_beta   90.00
_cell.angle_gamma   90.00
#
_symmetry.space_group_name_H-M   'P 1'
#
loop_
_entity.id
_entity.type
_entity.pdbx_description
1 polymer ?
#
loop_
_entity_poly.entity_id
_entity_poly.type
_entity_poly.pdbx_seq_one_letter_code
_entity_poly.pdbx_strand_id
1 'polypeptide(L)'
;MSSMIHQSSESLKVLAEAPFFSDLSDAQRRSVLALSQLRECDGGQHLYRLGEPAETFYVLVRGIVRLTIGLDQRNASAGDILHRGQVFGWAALTPSANRRIATAACVTPASVLAIDGPGLVQLMDRDHTLGYHLLRRLILLVTGTLTACAAG
;
A
#
# COMPACT_ATOMS: atom_id res chain seq x y z
N MET A 1 12.36 12.79 20.26
CA MET A 1 13.12 13.26 19.10
C MET A 1 13.87 12.13 18.39
N SER A 2 14.64 11.30 19.10
CA SER A 2 15.35 10.19 18.46
C SER A 2 14.43 9.14 17.82
N SER A 3 13.24 8.88 18.39
CA SER A 3 12.27 7.92 17.83
C SER A 3 11.68 8.40 16.51
N MET A 4 11.43 9.70 16.35
CA MET A 4 10.91 10.25 15.10
C MET A 4 11.95 10.17 13.98
N ILE A 5 13.23 10.41 14.30
CA ILE A 5 14.32 10.29 13.32
C ILE A 5 14.49 8.84 12.89
N HIS A 6 14.41 7.89 13.82
CA HIS A 6 14.49 6.46 13.51
C HIS A 6 13.32 6.01 12.64
N GLN A 7 12.09 6.47 12.95
CA GLN A 7 10.90 6.15 12.17
C GLN A 7 11.00 6.70 10.74
N SER A 8 11.46 7.94 10.58
CA SER A 8 11.66 8.54 9.25
C SER A 8 12.73 7.79 8.46
N SER A 9 13.83 7.41 9.11
CA SER A 9 14.92 6.66 8.48
C SER A 9 14.44 5.28 8.02
N GLU A 10 13.69 4.57 8.87
CA GLU A 10 13.14 3.26 8.51
C GLU A 10 12.11 3.36 7.39
N SER A 11 11.26 4.39 7.42
CA SER A 11 10.27 4.64 6.37
C SER A 11 10.92 4.94 5.03
N LEU A 12 11.96 5.78 5.01
CA LEU A 12 12.73 6.05 3.78
C LEU A 12 13.39 4.78 3.25
N LYS A 13 13.95 3.98 4.14
CA LYS A 13 14.61 2.74 3.76
C LYS A 13 13.63 1.77 3.13
N VAL A 14 12.44 1.61 3.70
CA VAL A 14 11.41 0.74 3.16
C VAL A 14 10.90 1.24 1.80
N LEU A 15 10.76 2.55 1.63
CA LEU A 15 10.39 3.13 0.34
C LEU A 15 11.45 2.87 -0.74
N ALA A 16 12.73 2.92 -0.36
CA ALA A 16 13.82 2.62 -1.29
C ALA A 16 13.88 1.14 -1.67
N GLU A 17 13.53 0.26 -0.73
CA GLU A 17 13.54 -1.19 -0.95
C GLU A 17 12.28 -1.69 -1.66
N ALA A 18 11.15 -1.00 -1.50
CA ALA A 18 9.88 -1.41 -2.09
C ALA A 18 9.93 -1.32 -3.61
N PRO A 19 9.63 -2.39 -4.35
CA PRO A 19 9.66 -2.35 -5.81
C PRO A 19 8.78 -1.26 -6.40
N PHE A 20 7.63 -0.97 -5.77
CA PHE A 20 6.69 0.05 -6.25
C PHE A 20 7.34 1.44 -6.34
N PHE A 21 8.27 1.76 -5.44
CA PHE A 21 8.91 3.07 -5.35
C PHE A 21 10.39 3.05 -5.75
N SER A 22 10.89 1.93 -6.22
CA SER A 22 12.34 1.76 -6.48
C SER A 22 12.86 2.60 -7.65
N ASP A 23 11.99 2.96 -8.59
CA ASP A 23 12.39 3.76 -9.75
C ASP A 23 12.46 5.26 -9.44
N LEU A 24 12.00 5.67 -8.28
CA LEU A 24 12.01 7.07 -7.87
C LEU A 24 13.40 7.51 -7.39
N SER A 25 13.69 8.80 -7.54
CA SER A 25 14.87 9.41 -6.92
C SER A 25 14.68 9.53 -5.41
N ASP A 26 15.75 9.81 -4.69
CA ASP A 26 15.68 10.06 -3.24
C ASP A 26 14.77 11.25 -2.93
N ALA A 27 14.86 12.31 -3.72
CA ALA A 27 14.00 13.50 -3.54
C ALA A 27 12.52 13.13 -3.75
N GLN A 28 12.21 12.33 -4.76
CA GLN A 28 10.85 11.88 -5.02
C GLN A 28 10.32 11.00 -3.89
N ARG A 29 11.15 10.07 -3.38
CA ARG A 29 10.76 9.25 -2.23
C ARG A 29 10.49 10.08 -0.98
N ARG A 30 11.26 11.15 -0.75
CA ARG A 30 11.00 12.07 0.35
C ARG A 30 9.68 12.81 0.19
N SER A 31 9.30 13.16 -1.04
CA SER A 31 7.99 13.75 -1.31
C SER A 31 6.86 12.79 -0.97
N VAL A 32 7.03 11.50 -1.26
CA VAL A 32 6.06 10.47 -0.87
C VAL A 32 6.02 10.34 0.66
N LEU A 33 7.17 10.36 1.31
CA LEU A 33 7.26 10.27 2.78
C LEU A 33 6.50 11.42 3.45
N ALA A 34 6.54 12.60 2.87
CA ALA A 34 5.84 13.77 3.40
C ALA A 34 4.31 13.59 3.42
N LEU A 35 3.77 12.68 2.62
CA LEU A 35 2.35 12.34 2.56
C LEU A 35 2.00 11.14 3.43
N SER A 36 2.94 10.66 4.23
CA SER A 36 2.86 9.36 4.88
C SER A 36 2.90 9.46 6.39
N GLN A 37 2.30 8.47 7.06
CA GLN A 37 2.38 8.29 8.51
C GLN A 37 2.70 6.83 8.80
N LEU A 38 3.65 6.61 9.71
CA LEU A 38 3.91 5.27 10.22
C LEU A 38 2.85 4.92 11.26
N ARG A 39 2.18 3.78 11.08
CA ARG A 39 1.14 3.30 12.00
C ARG A 39 1.50 1.92 12.51
N GLU A 40 1.31 1.73 13.82
CA GLU A 40 1.44 0.43 14.47
C GLU A 40 0.06 -0.23 14.54
N CYS A 41 0.01 -1.53 14.26
CA CYS A 41 -1.23 -2.30 14.24
C CYS A 41 -1.07 -3.58 15.05
N ASP A 42 -2.13 -3.96 15.74
CA ASP A 42 -2.16 -5.20 16.51
C ASP A 42 -2.45 -6.39 15.62
N GLY A 43 -2.01 -7.58 16.06
CA GLY A 43 -2.40 -8.82 15.37
C GLY A 43 -3.93 -8.97 15.39
N GLY A 44 -4.51 -9.35 14.25
CA GLY A 44 -5.95 -9.47 14.09
C GLY A 44 -6.65 -8.18 13.71
N GLN A 45 -5.97 -7.02 13.78
CA GLN A 45 -6.56 -5.74 13.43
C GLN A 45 -6.81 -5.65 11.93
N HIS A 46 -7.99 -5.16 11.55
CA HIS A 46 -8.28 -4.86 10.15
C HIS A 46 -7.79 -3.45 9.81
N LEU A 47 -7.03 -3.34 8.73
CA LEU A 47 -6.63 -2.05 8.19
C LEU A 47 -7.75 -1.45 7.35
N TYR A 48 -8.44 -2.30 6.59
CA TYR A 48 -9.66 -1.91 5.88
C TYR A 48 -10.46 -3.17 5.52
N ARG A 49 -11.73 -2.97 5.17
CA ARG A 49 -12.64 -4.03 4.78
C ARG A 49 -13.15 -3.82 3.36
N LEU A 50 -13.46 -4.93 2.71
CA LEU A 50 -14.10 -4.94 1.39
C LEU A 50 -15.29 -3.97 1.37
N GLY A 51 -15.37 -3.13 0.33
CA GLY A 51 -16.47 -2.18 0.13
C GLY A 51 -16.32 -0.83 0.83
N GLU A 52 -15.38 -0.68 1.76
CA GLU A 52 -15.14 0.59 2.42
C GLU A 52 -14.53 1.63 1.45
N PRO A 53 -14.75 2.93 1.69
CA PRO A 53 -14.04 3.96 0.92
C PRO A 53 -12.54 3.80 1.03
N ALA A 54 -11.82 3.99 -0.08
CA ALA A 54 -10.37 3.81 -0.15
C ALA A 54 -9.68 5.17 -0.28
N GLU A 55 -9.01 5.60 0.77
CA GLU A 55 -8.30 6.88 0.79
C GLU A 55 -6.81 6.75 1.08
N THR A 56 -6.38 5.60 1.58
CA THR A 56 -5.00 5.38 2.02
C THR A 56 -4.37 4.25 1.24
N PHE A 57 -3.14 4.49 0.78
CA PHE A 57 -2.27 3.51 0.14
C PHE A 57 -1.22 3.07 1.16
N TYR A 58 -0.88 1.79 1.19
CA TYR A 58 -0.05 1.24 2.26
C TYR A 58 1.22 0.59 1.75
N VAL A 59 2.30 0.71 2.54
CA VAL A 59 3.51 -0.10 2.41
C VAL A 59 3.71 -0.86 3.71
N LEU A 60 3.93 -2.16 3.64
CA LEU A 60 4.20 -2.95 4.84
C LEU A 60 5.65 -2.77 5.25
N VAL A 61 5.86 -2.27 6.48
CA VAL A 61 7.19 -2.02 7.03
C VAL A 61 7.66 -3.22 7.84
N ARG A 62 6.78 -3.77 8.67
CA ARG A 62 7.08 -4.92 9.55
C ARG A 62 5.82 -5.75 9.76
N GLY A 63 6.00 -7.04 9.98
CA GLY A 63 4.90 -7.95 10.27
C GLY A 63 4.34 -8.61 9.03
N ILE A 64 3.15 -9.17 9.17
CA ILE A 64 2.49 -9.93 8.11
C ILE A 64 1.05 -9.44 7.99
N VAL A 65 0.64 -9.12 6.76
CA VAL A 65 -0.73 -8.70 6.43
C VAL A 65 -1.31 -9.71 5.44
N ARG A 66 -2.58 -10.03 5.62
CA ARG A 66 -3.33 -10.88 4.69
C ARG A 66 -4.34 -10.05 3.93
N LEU A 67 -4.32 -10.17 2.60
CA LEU A 67 -5.36 -9.63 1.72
C LEU A 67 -6.31 -10.76 1.34
N THR A 68 -7.59 -10.55 1.60
CA THR A 68 -8.63 -11.48 1.21
C THR A 68 -9.50 -10.84 0.13
N ILE A 69 -9.44 -11.40 -1.07
CA ILE A 69 -10.20 -10.94 -2.23
C ILE A 69 -11.38 -11.87 -2.41
N GLY A 70 -12.56 -11.31 -2.59
CA GLY A 70 -13.75 -12.09 -2.85
C GLY A 70 -14.91 -11.72 -1.97
N LEU A 71 -16.10 -12.04 -2.44
CA LEU A 71 -17.38 -11.76 -1.78
C LEU A 71 -17.82 -12.90 -0.89
N ASP A 72 -17.21 -14.07 -1.04
CA ASP A 72 -17.61 -15.29 -0.33
C ASP A 72 -16.54 -15.64 0.71
N GLN A 73 -16.96 -15.77 1.96
CA GLN A 73 -16.10 -16.17 3.07
C GLN A 73 -15.43 -17.54 2.86
N ARG A 74 -15.99 -18.38 1.99
CA ARG A 74 -15.42 -19.69 1.68
C ARG A 74 -14.07 -19.61 0.98
N ASN A 75 -13.81 -18.51 0.27
CA ASN A 75 -12.52 -18.26 -0.40
C ASN A 75 -11.58 -17.40 0.43
N ALA A 76 -12.00 -17.01 1.63
CA ALA A 76 -11.22 -16.12 2.49
C ALA A 76 -9.91 -16.76 2.95
N SER A 77 -9.82 -18.09 2.96
CA SER A 77 -8.60 -18.80 3.38
C SER A 77 -7.47 -18.74 2.36
N ALA A 78 -7.75 -18.31 1.13
CA ALA A 78 -6.77 -18.27 0.04
C ALA A 78 -6.19 -16.87 -0.19
N GLY A 79 -6.32 -15.95 0.77
CA GLY A 79 -5.84 -14.59 0.64
C GLY A 79 -4.32 -14.50 0.53
N ASP A 80 -3.85 -13.50 -0.20
CA ASP A 80 -2.43 -13.24 -0.35
C ASP A 80 -1.80 -12.80 0.97
N ILE A 81 -0.61 -13.30 1.23
CA ILE A 81 0.19 -12.92 2.39
C ILE A 81 1.22 -11.90 1.93
N LEU A 82 1.26 -10.76 2.61
CA LEU A 82 2.18 -9.68 2.31
C LEU A 82 3.28 -9.60 3.35
N HIS A 83 4.47 -9.25 2.87
CA HIS A 83 5.69 -9.10 3.67
C HIS A 83 6.28 -7.71 3.48
N ARG A 84 7.33 -7.40 4.26
CA ARG A 84 8.02 -6.12 4.22
C ARG A 84 8.32 -5.67 2.80
N GLY A 85 8.04 -4.40 2.51
CA GLY A 85 8.29 -3.77 1.22
C GLY A 85 7.19 -3.95 0.20
N GLN A 86 6.21 -4.79 0.46
CA GLN A 86 5.08 -4.95 -0.44
C GLN A 86 4.04 -3.87 -0.18
N VAL A 87 3.38 -3.44 -1.26
CA VAL A 87 2.36 -2.39 -1.21
C VAL A 87 0.97 -2.99 -1.36
N PHE A 88 -0.03 -2.31 -0.80
CA PHE A 88 -1.42 -2.76 -0.89
C PHE A 88 -2.37 -1.57 -0.73
N GLY A 89 -3.63 -1.78 -1.09
CA GLY A 89 -4.64 -0.72 -1.00
C GLY A 89 -4.64 0.22 -2.20
N TRP A 90 -4.32 -0.28 -3.40
CA TRP A 90 -4.20 0.53 -4.62
C TRP A 90 -5.51 1.20 -5.04
N ALA A 91 -6.68 0.77 -4.54
CA ALA A 91 -7.95 1.43 -4.85
C ALA A 91 -7.94 2.91 -4.46
N ALA A 92 -7.12 3.29 -3.46
CA ALA A 92 -6.97 4.68 -3.05
C ALA A 92 -6.36 5.58 -4.14
N LEU A 93 -5.73 4.99 -5.16
CA LEU A 93 -5.10 5.70 -6.27
C LEU A 93 -6.00 5.76 -7.51
N THR A 94 -7.18 5.16 -7.48
CA THR A 94 -8.10 5.12 -8.61
C THR A 94 -9.21 6.16 -8.41
N PRO A 95 -9.36 7.12 -9.35
CA PRO A 95 -10.28 8.24 -9.13
C PRO A 95 -11.77 7.88 -9.27
N SER A 96 -12.13 6.80 -9.96
CA SER A 96 -13.52 6.57 -10.35
C SER A 96 -14.27 5.56 -9.49
N ALA A 97 -13.59 4.72 -8.72
CA ALA A 97 -14.24 3.71 -7.90
C ALA A 97 -13.38 3.42 -6.68
N ASN A 98 -13.26 4.41 -5.81
CA ASN A 98 -12.37 4.32 -4.65
C ASN A 98 -12.98 3.49 -3.52
N ARG A 99 -13.42 2.29 -3.85
CA ARG A 99 -13.90 1.31 -2.87
C ARG A 99 -12.91 0.16 -2.78
N ARG A 100 -12.72 -0.33 -1.56
CA ARG A 100 -11.84 -1.47 -1.32
C ARG A 100 -12.39 -2.72 -2.03
N ILE A 101 -11.54 -3.39 -2.77
CA ILE A 101 -11.87 -4.65 -3.46
C ILE A 101 -11.43 -5.87 -2.66
N ALA A 102 -10.79 -5.65 -1.53
CA ALA A 102 -10.27 -6.69 -0.65
C ALA A 102 -10.35 -6.23 0.79
N THR A 103 -10.22 -7.16 1.71
CA THR A 103 -10.06 -6.90 3.14
C THR A 103 -8.59 -7.10 3.50
N ALA A 104 -8.00 -6.15 4.21
CA ALA A 104 -6.62 -6.24 4.71
C ALA A 104 -6.63 -6.37 6.23
N ALA A 105 -6.02 -7.45 6.73
CA ALA A 105 -5.95 -7.72 8.15
C ALA A 105 -4.52 -8.08 8.56
N CYS A 106 -4.09 -7.60 9.73
CA CYS A 106 -2.80 -7.96 10.29
C CYS A 106 -2.87 -9.38 10.84
N VAL A 107 -2.00 -10.26 10.34
CA VAL A 107 -1.87 -11.63 10.88
C VAL A 107 -1.06 -11.59 12.18
N THR A 108 0.00 -10.77 12.20
CA THR A 108 0.85 -10.51 13.36
C THR A 108 0.75 -9.03 13.72
N PRO A 109 1.27 -8.59 14.87
CA PRO A 109 1.53 -7.16 15.06
C PRO A 109 2.33 -6.64 13.89
N ALA A 110 2.01 -5.47 13.39
CA ALA A 110 2.58 -4.95 12.14
C ALA A 110 2.78 -3.45 12.21
N SER A 111 3.75 -2.97 11.43
CA SER A 111 3.93 -1.54 11.17
C SER A 111 3.70 -1.29 9.70
N VAL A 112 2.89 -0.31 9.38
CA VAL A 112 2.57 0.06 8.00
C VAL A 112 2.86 1.54 7.78
N LEU A 113 3.31 1.87 6.59
CA LEU A 113 3.41 3.25 6.15
C LEU A 113 2.11 3.59 5.42
N ALA A 114 1.33 4.48 6.01
CA ALA A 114 0.04 4.90 5.47
C ALA A 114 0.23 6.17 4.66
N ILE A 115 -0.01 6.10 3.36
CA ILE A 115 0.22 7.19 2.41
C ILE A 115 -1.13 7.75 2.00
N ASP A 116 -1.28 9.09 2.07
CA ASP A 116 -2.50 9.75 1.62
C ASP A 116 -2.69 9.54 0.12
N GLY A 117 -3.73 8.81 -0.26
CA GLY A 117 -4.01 8.46 -1.66
C GLY A 117 -4.25 9.67 -2.56
N PRO A 118 -5.19 10.56 -2.20
CA PRO A 118 -5.41 11.79 -2.99
C PRO A 118 -4.16 12.65 -3.09
N GLY A 119 -3.38 12.76 -2.01
CA GLY A 119 -2.11 13.50 -2.02
C GLY A 119 -1.10 12.90 -2.98
N LEU A 120 -1.02 11.57 -3.03
CA LEU A 120 -0.11 10.89 -3.95
C LEU A 120 -0.52 11.10 -5.41
N VAL A 121 -1.82 11.05 -5.70
CA VAL A 121 -2.33 11.33 -7.06
C VAL A 121 -2.00 12.78 -7.47
N GLN A 122 -2.18 13.74 -6.56
CA GLN A 122 -1.80 15.13 -6.82
C GLN A 122 -0.30 15.28 -7.08
N LEU A 123 0.52 14.54 -6.33
CA LEU A 123 1.97 14.54 -6.54
C LEU A 123 2.33 13.97 -7.92
N MET A 124 1.64 12.90 -8.34
CA MET A 124 1.81 12.31 -9.68
C MET A 124 1.45 13.32 -10.78
N ASP A 125 0.40 14.12 -10.56
CA ASP A 125 -0.03 15.13 -11.51
C ASP A 125 0.97 16.30 -11.63
N ARG A 126 1.67 16.62 -10.55
CA ARG A 126 2.65 17.71 -10.52
C ARG A 126 4.04 17.28 -10.97
N ASP A 127 4.43 16.04 -10.70
CA ASP A 127 5.71 15.46 -11.08
C ASP A 127 5.44 14.28 -12.02
N HIS A 128 5.47 14.56 -13.32
CA HIS A 128 5.10 13.57 -14.34
C HIS A 128 6.08 12.40 -14.41
N THR A 129 7.35 12.60 -14.10
CA THR A 129 8.33 11.51 -14.04
C THR A 129 7.98 10.54 -12.92
N LEU A 130 7.69 11.07 -11.73
CA LEU A 130 7.22 10.28 -10.60
C LEU A 130 5.90 9.58 -10.96
N GLY A 131 4.96 10.32 -11.53
CA GLY A 131 3.66 9.78 -11.94
C GLY A 131 3.78 8.66 -12.94
N TYR A 132 4.66 8.79 -13.92
CA TYR A 132 4.91 7.76 -14.92
C TYR A 132 5.44 6.48 -14.27
N HIS A 133 6.43 6.59 -13.39
CA HIS A 133 7.00 5.41 -12.72
C HIS A 133 5.96 4.71 -11.85
N LEU A 134 5.21 5.46 -11.07
CA LEU A 134 4.19 4.86 -10.20
C LEU A 134 3.04 4.27 -11.02
N LEU A 135 2.63 4.92 -12.10
CA LEU A 135 1.57 4.39 -12.96
C LEU A 135 1.96 3.05 -13.58
N ARG A 136 3.21 2.91 -14.02
CA ARG A 136 3.69 1.62 -14.54
C ARG A 136 3.62 0.52 -13.49
N ARG A 137 4.05 0.83 -12.28
CA ARG A 137 3.98 -0.14 -11.16
C ARG A 137 2.53 -0.46 -10.79
N LEU A 138 1.66 0.54 -10.82
CA LEU A 138 0.24 0.34 -10.54
C LEU A 138 -0.41 -0.61 -11.55
N ILE A 139 -0.07 -0.48 -12.83
CA ILE A 139 -0.57 -1.38 -13.87
C ILE A 139 -0.20 -2.84 -13.54
N LEU A 140 1.02 -3.08 -13.08
CA LEU A 140 1.46 -4.43 -12.70
C LEU A 140 0.67 -4.96 -11.51
N LEU A 141 0.40 -4.12 -10.52
CA LEU A 141 -0.41 -4.51 -9.36
C LEU A 141 -1.84 -4.88 -9.76
N VAL A 142 -2.48 -4.03 -10.55
CA VAL A 142 -3.87 -4.23 -10.98
C VAL A 142 -3.98 -5.47 -11.86
N THR A 143 -3.06 -5.64 -12.80
CA THR A 143 -3.02 -6.80 -13.69
C THR A 143 -2.84 -8.09 -12.90
N GLY A 144 -1.93 -8.09 -11.92
CA GLY A 144 -1.72 -9.23 -11.04
C GLY A 144 -2.96 -9.60 -10.25
N THR A 145 -3.66 -8.59 -9.72
CA THR A 145 -4.92 -8.79 -8.99
C THR A 145 -6.00 -9.40 -9.88
N LEU A 146 -6.17 -8.86 -11.08
CA LEU A 146 -7.14 -9.38 -12.04
C LEU A 146 -6.83 -10.81 -12.47
N THR A 147 -5.56 -11.12 -12.68
CA THR A 147 -5.12 -12.47 -13.03
C THR A 147 -5.43 -13.45 -11.90
N ALA A 148 -5.19 -13.07 -10.65
CA ALA A 148 -5.50 -13.88 -9.49
C ALA A 148 -7.01 -14.14 -9.38
N CYS A 149 -7.83 -13.12 -9.62
CA CYS A 149 -9.29 -13.27 -9.64
C CYS A 149 -9.76 -14.18 -10.76
N ALA A 150 -9.13 -14.08 -11.94
CA ALA A 150 -9.50 -14.89 -13.10
C ALA A 150 -9.07 -16.35 -12.93
N ALA A 151 -7.99 -16.61 -12.20
CA ALA A 151 -7.51 -17.97 -11.94
C ALA A 151 -8.32 -18.69 -10.87
N GLY A 152 -9.05 -17.96 -10.05
CA GLY A 152 -9.92 -18.52 -9.03
C GLY A 152 -11.28 -18.88 -9.57
#